data_fe0fb5a25e694f97f8a96bc0653acdc3
#
_entry.id   fe0fb5a25e694f97f8a96bc0653acdc3
#
_cell.length_a   1.000
_cell.length_b   1.000
_cell.length_c   1.000
_cell.angle_alpha   90.00
_cell.angle_beta   90.00
_cell.angle_gamma   90.00
#
_symmetry.space_group_name_H-M   'P 1'
#
loop_
_entity.id
_entity.type
_entity.pdbx_description
1 polymer ?
#
loop_
_entity_poly.entity_id
_entity_poly.type
_entity_poly.pdbx_seq_one_letter_code
_entity_poly.pdbx_strand_id
1 'polypeptide(L)'
;MKHRLLVVDDERAILMAVGEYFRRRGYEVACARQLAEAEALLSQDDYACVIADLRLTAQGTDDGLAIAAYVREHCPKTRVVILTAYGSPAAEKEARTRGVDAFIHKPKPLAEVARVIGQLVGQDS
;
A
#
# COMPACT_ATOMS: atom_id res chain seq x y z
N MET A 1 14.43 -14.61 -4.44
CA MET A 1 12.99 -14.75 -4.08
C MET A 1 12.24 -13.51 -4.47
N LYS A 2 11.02 -13.69 -4.97
CA LYS A 2 10.17 -12.54 -5.29
C LYS A 2 9.49 -12.02 -4.03
N HIS A 3 9.48 -10.70 -3.87
CA HIS A 3 8.66 -10.08 -2.84
C HIS A 3 7.22 -9.99 -3.32
N ARG A 4 6.29 -10.19 -2.40
CA ARG A 4 4.85 -10.09 -2.70
C ARG A 4 4.31 -8.76 -2.19
N LEU A 5 3.62 -8.04 -3.07
CA LEU A 5 3.00 -6.76 -2.75
C LEU A 5 1.48 -6.90 -2.77
N LEU A 6 0.80 -6.15 -1.90
CA LEU A 6 -0.64 -6.00 -1.95
C LEU A 6 -0.94 -4.55 -2.32
N VAL A 7 -1.70 -4.33 -3.39
CA VAL A 7 -2.12 -3.00 -3.82
C VAL A 7 -3.61 -2.85 -3.53
N VAL A 8 -3.98 -1.81 -2.81
CA VAL A 8 -5.35 -1.57 -2.38
C VAL A 8 -5.81 -0.20 -2.87
N ASP A 9 -6.77 -0.19 -3.79
CA ASP A 9 -7.33 1.03 -4.35
C ASP A 9 -8.70 0.71 -4.93
N ASP A 10 -9.69 1.59 -4.78
CA ASP A 10 -11.02 1.34 -5.31
C ASP A 10 -11.12 1.58 -6.82
N GLU A 11 -10.14 2.25 -7.40
CA GLU A 11 -10.11 2.49 -8.84
C GLU A 11 -9.42 1.33 -9.56
N ARG A 12 -10.20 0.60 -10.36
CA ARG A 12 -9.67 -0.56 -11.09
C ARG A 12 -8.51 -0.20 -12.01
N ALA A 13 -8.58 0.96 -12.67
CA ALA A 13 -7.52 1.40 -13.58
C ALA A 13 -6.19 1.60 -12.85
N ILE A 14 -6.23 2.12 -11.62
CA ILE A 14 -5.03 2.28 -10.80
C ILE A 14 -4.48 0.94 -10.38
N LEU A 15 -5.34 0.02 -9.93
CA LEU A 15 -4.90 -1.33 -9.57
C LEU A 15 -4.19 -2.01 -10.73
N MET A 16 -4.74 -1.89 -11.94
CA MET A 16 -4.15 -2.52 -13.12
C MET A 16 -2.80 -1.89 -13.45
N ALA A 17 -2.73 -0.57 -13.46
CA ALA A 17 -1.49 0.13 -13.82
C ALA A 17 -0.37 -0.13 -12.82
N VAL A 18 -0.67 0.00 -11.53
CA VAL A 18 0.31 -0.20 -10.48
C VAL A 18 0.70 -1.68 -10.41
N GLY A 19 -0.28 -2.57 -10.46
CA GLY A 19 -0.01 -4.01 -10.40
C GLY A 19 0.88 -4.47 -11.55
N GLU A 20 0.58 -4.05 -12.77
CA GLU A 20 1.38 -4.43 -13.93
C GLU A 20 2.79 -3.86 -13.84
N TYR A 21 2.91 -2.61 -13.42
CA TYR A 21 4.22 -1.98 -13.28
C TYR A 21 5.12 -2.79 -12.35
N PHE A 22 4.61 -3.18 -11.18
CA PHE A 22 5.42 -3.91 -10.22
C PHE A 22 5.66 -5.35 -10.63
N ARG A 23 4.70 -6.01 -11.28
CA ARG A 23 4.94 -7.35 -11.81
C ARG A 23 6.08 -7.36 -12.81
N ARG A 24 6.17 -6.34 -13.66
CA ARG A 24 7.27 -6.21 -14.62
C ARG A 24 8.62 -5.98 -13.94
N ARG A 25 8.61 -5.50 -12.73
CA ARG A 25 9.84 -5.30 -11.95
C ARG A 25 10.18 -6.51 -11.07
N GLY A 26 9.47 -7.61 -11.23
CA GLY A 26 9.79 -8.86 -10.56
C GLY A 26 9.03 -9.11 -9.26
N TYR A 27 8.05 -8.30 -8.93
CA TYR A 27 7.20 -8.55 -7.76
C TYR A 27 6.02 -9.45 -8.11
N GLU A 28 5.57 -10.22 -7.13
CA GLU A 28 4.24 -10.82 -7.17
C GLU A 28 3.27 -9.80 -6.59
N VAL A 29 2.11 -9.60 -7.22
CA VAL A 29 1.17 -8.55 -6.83
C VAL A 29 -0.23 -9.13 -6.69
N ALA A 30 -0.84 -8.90 -5.53
CA ALA A 30 -2.27 -9.12 -5.33
C ALA A 30 -2.95 -7.76 -5.22
N CYS A 31 -4.22 -7.70 -5.57
CA CYS A 31 -4.98 -6.46 -5.60
C CYS A 31 -6.25 -6.60 -4.79
N ALA A 32 -6.63 -5.53 -4.08
CA ALA A 32 -7.87 -5.44 -3.34
C ALA A 32 -8.50 -4.08 -3.58
N ARG A 33 -9.83 -4.02 -3.57
CA ARG A 33 -10.56 -2.77 -3.79
C ARG A 33 -11.19 -2.22 -2.52
N GLN A 34 -11.26 -3.02 -1.48
CA GLN A 34 -11.93 -2.66 -0.23
C GLN A 34 -11.11 -3.14 0.96
N LEU A 35 -11.37 -2.51 2.11
CA LEU A 35 -10.69 -2.87 3.34
C LEU A 35 -10.87 -4.35 3.70
N ALA A 36 -12.09 -4.86 3.65
CA ALA A 36 -12.36 -6.25 4.02
C ALA A 36 -11.61 -7.23 3.13
N GLU A 37 -11.52 -6.94 1.83
CA GLU A 37 -10.78 -7.77 0.88
C GLU A 37 -9.29 -7.75 1.19
N ALA A 38 -8.75 -6.57 1.50
CA ALA A 38 -7.34 -6.43 1.87
C ALA A 38 -7.02 -7.22 3.14
N GLU A 39 -7.87 -7.13 4.15
CA GLU A 39 -7.67 -7.87 5.40
C GLU A 39 -7.71 -9.37 5.17
N ALA A 40 -8.63 -9.83 4.32
CA ALA A 40 -8.73 -11.25 3.99
C ALA A 40 -7.45 -11.76 3.33
N LEU A 41 -6.91 -10.99 2.37
CA LEU A 41 -5.66 -11.36 1.70
C LEU A 41 -4.48 -11.36 2.67
N LEU A 42 -4.41 -10.36 3.54
CA LEU A 42 -3.34 -10.27 4.55
C LEU A 42 -3.39 -11.42 5.54
N SER A 43 -4.57 -11.97 5.80
CA SER A 43 -4.71 -13.10 6.72
C SER A 43 -4.30 -14.42 6.10
N GLN A 44 -4.24 -14.51 4.77
CA GLN A 44 -3.98 -15.75 4.06
C GLN A 44 -2.53 -15.91 3.63
N ASP A 45 -1.85 -14.82 3.32
CA ASP A 45 -0.49 -14.85 2.78
C ASP A 45 0.39 -13.79 3.42
N ASP A 46 1.69 -13.98 3.30
CA ASP A 46 2.67 -12.99 3.75
C ASP A 46 2.96 -12.01 2.62
N TYR A 47 2.95 -10.74 2.95
CA TYR A 47 3.27 -9.67 2.01
C TYR A 47 4.46 -8.87 2.52
N ALA A 48 5.36 -8.51 1.61
CA ALA A 48 6.49 -7.65 1.96
C ALA A 48 6.03 -6.21 2.20
N CYS A 49 5.05 -5.75 1.41
CA CYS A 49 4.56 -4.38 1.50
C CYS A 49 3.11 -4.29 1.02
N VAL A 50 2.35 -3.41 1.65
CA VAL A 50 1.02 -3.01 1.21
C VAL A 50 1.10 -1.57 0.69
N ILE A 51 0.57 -1.33 -0.50
CA ILE A 51 0.42 0.01 -1.07
C ILE A 51 -1.08 0.30 -1.05
N ALA A 52 -1.49 1.26 -0.24
CA ALA A 52 -2.91 1.54 -0.05
C ALA A 52 -3.23 3.01 -0.25
N ASP A 53 -4.41 3.30 -0.83
CA ASP A 53 -4.94 4.64 -0.81
C ASP A 53 -5.46 4.94 0.60
N LEU A 54 -5.37 6.20 1.00
CA LEU A 54 -5.89 6.64 2.29
C LEU A 54 -7.41 6.46 2.35
N ARG A 55 -8.09 6.75 1.24
CA ARG A 55 -9.54 6.65 1.13
C ARG A 55 -9.91 5.64 0.05
N LEU A 56 -10.63 4.59 0.43
CA LEU A 56 -11.09 3.58 -0.52
C LEU A 56 -12.53 3.80 -0.96
N THR A 57 -13.25 4.74 -0.33
CA THR A 57 -14.62 5.07 -0.71
C THR A 57 -14.78 6.57 -0.85
N ALA A 58 -15.77 6.99 -1.64
CA ALA A 58 -16.10 8.40 -1.83
C ALA A 58 -16.52 9.09 -0.55
N GLN A 59 -16.88 8.33 0.48
CA GLN A 59 -17.35 8.88 1.75
C GLN A 59 -16.23 9.27 2.70
N GLY A 60 -14.98 9.07 2.28
CA GLY A 60 -13.84 9.63 2.96
C GLY A 60 -13.50 9.04 4.30
N THR A 61 -13.68 7.74 4.47
CA THR A 61 -13.20 7.07 5.66
C THR A 61 -11.70 6.82 5.53
N ASP A 62 -11.02 6.68 6.67
CA ASP A 62 -9.57 6.50 6.70
C ASP A 62 -9.21 5.03 6.56
N ASP A 63 -9.61 4.42 5.43
CA ASP A 63 -9.41 2.98 5.20
C ASP A 63 -7.93 2.61 5.17
N GLY A 64 -7.09 3.49 4.60
CA GLY A 64 -5.64 3.25 4.59
C GLY A 64 -5.07 3.19 5.99
N LEU A 65 -5.58 4.02 6.90
CA LEU A 65 -5.14 3.99 8.30
C LEU A 65 -5.62 2.71 9.00
N ALA A 66 -6.81 2.23 8.66
CA ALA A 66 -7.32 0.97 9.19
C ALA A 66 -6.46 -0.20 8.72
N ILE A 67 -6.02 -0.18 7.47
CA ILE A 67 -5.10 -1.20 6.95
C ILE A 67 -3.78 -1.16 7.73
N ALA A 68 -3.24 0.03 7.96
CA ALA A 68 -1.99 0.17 8.72
C ALA A 68 -2.12 -0.40 10.13
N ALA A 69 -3.25 -0.13 10.79
CA ALA A 69 -3.50 -0.67 12.12
C ALA A 69 -3.59 -2.20 12.11
N TYR A 70 -4.28 -2.75 11.11
CA TYR A 70 -4.39 -4.20 10.94
C TYR A 70 -3.02 -4.85 10.75
N VAL A 71 -2.20 -4.28 9.88
CA VAL A 71 -0.86 -4.79 9.60
C VAL A 71 0.00 -4.77 10.86
N ARG A 72 -0.04 -3.66 11.59
CA ARG A 72 0.74 -3.54 12.81
C ARG A 72 0.38 -4.62 13.84
N GLU A 73 -0.91 -4.94 13.93
CA GLU A 73 -1.40 -5.92 14.88
C GLU A 73 -1.16 -7.36 14.44
N HIS A 74 -1.38 -7.65 13.15
CA HIS A 74 -1.39 -9.03 12.64
C HIS A 74 -0.21 -9.40 11.76
N CYS A 75 0.41 -8.43 11.12
CA CYS A 75 1.48 -8.66 10.14
C CYS A 75 2.63 -7.68 10.37
N PRO A 76 3.27 -7.67 11.55
CA PRO A 76 4.19 -6.59 11.92
C PRO A 76 5.44 -6.48 11.03
N LYS A 77 5.73 -7.50 10.22
CA LYS A 77 6.87 -7.45 9.30
C LYS A 77 6.52 -6.85 7.94
N THR A 78 5.24 -6.70 7.65
CA THR A 78 4.77 -6.12 6.39
C THR A 78 4.91 -4.60 6.45
N ARG A 79 5.55 -4.02 5.42
CA ARG A 79 5.64 -2.56 5.31
C ARG A 79 4.34 -1.99 4.78
N VAL A 80 4.05 -0.75 5.13
CA VAL A 80 2.83 -0.06 4.67
C VAL A 80 3.22 1.25 4.03
N VAL A 81 2.75 1.44 2.80
CA VAL A 81 2.92 2.69 2.04
C VAL A 81 1.52 3.22 1.72
N ILE A 82 1.27 4.47 2.07
CA ILE A 82 0.05 5.17 1.66
C ILE A 82 0.38 5.97 0.40
N LEU A 83 -0.43 5.81 -0.64
CA LEU A 83 -0.29 6.54 -1.90
C LEU A 83 -1.65 7.18 -2.19
N THR A 84 -1.79 8.48 -2.01
CA THR A 84 -3.10 9.11 -2.00
C THR A 84 -3.11 10.52 -2.59
N ALA A 85 -4.24 10.89 -3.22
CA ALA A 85 -4.53 12.25 -3.62
C ALA A 85 -5.12 13.09 -2.50
N TYR A 86 -5.46 12.47 -1.36
CA TYR A 86 -6.15 13.11 -0.25
C TYR A 86 -5.25 13.40 0.95
N GLY A 87 -3.95 13.51 0.71
CA GLY A 87 -3.00 13.75 1.77
C GLY A 87 -3.09 15.16 2.36
N SER A 88 -2.80 15.24 3.63
CA SER A 88 -2.64 16.50 4.35
C SER A 88 -1.58 16.29 5.42
N PRO A 89 -0.99 17.38 5.97
CA PRO A 89 -0.03 17.21 7.07
C PRO A 89 -0.61 16.46 8.26
N ALA A 90 -1.88 16.69 8.59
CA ALA A 90 -2.55 16.01 9.69
C ALA A 90 -2.73 14.51 9.38
N ALA A 91 -3.15 14.18 8.16
CA ALA A 91 -3.31 12.78 7.75
C ALA A 91 -1.97 12.05 7.72
N GLU A 92 -0.93 12.72 7.25
CA GLU A 92 0.40 12.11 7.22
C GLU A 92 0.92 11.84 8.63
N LYS A 93 0.73 12.77 9.54
CA LYS A 93 1.15 12.60 10.94
C LYS A 93 0.41 11.42 11.58
N GLU A 94 -0.89 11.33 11.37
CA GLU A 94 -1.69 10.23 11.90
C GLU A 94 -1.24 8.89 11.31
N ALA A 95 -0.96 8.85 10.00
CA ALA A 95 -0.49 7.64 9.35
C ALA A 95 0.83 7.17 9.97
N ARG A 96 1.77 8.07 10.18
CA ARG A 96 3.06 7.70 10.76
C ARG A 96 2.93 7.23 12.20
N THR A 97 2.01 7.82 12.96
CA THR A 97 1.70 7.37 14.31
C THR A 97 1.19 5.93 14.31
N ARG A 98 0.49 5.52 13.26
CA ARG A 98 -0.05 4.16 13.13
C ARG A 98 0.94 3.18 12.49
N GLY A 99 2.17 3.61 12.23
CA GLY A 99 3.22 2.72 11.75
C GLY A 99 3.34 2.66 10.24
N VAL A 100 2.78 3.61 9.51
CA VAL A 100 2.98 3.71 8.06
C VAL A 100 4.44 4.06 7.78
N ASP A 101 5.06 3.32 6.87
CA ASP A 101 6.48 3.47 6.56
C ASP A 101 6.76 4.58 5.56
N ALA A 102 5.81 4.87 4.68
CA ALA A 102 5.94 5.98 3.73
C ALA A 102 4.56 6.52 3.38
N PHE A 103 4.48 7.82 3.19
CA PHE A 103 3.24 8.51 2.83
C PHE A 103 3.54 9.34 1.58
N ILE A 104 2.92 8.97 0.46
CA ILE A 104 3.24 9.54 -0.85
C ILE A 104 2.00 10.21 -1.41
N HIS A 105 2.17 11.45 -1.86
CA HIS A 105 1.07 12.22 -2.48
C HIS A 105 1.01 11.94 -3.98
N LYS A 106 -0.18 11.66 -4.50
CA LYS A 106 -0.42 11.58 -5.94
C LYS A 106 -0.55 13.00 -6.52
N PRO A 107 -0.13 13.22 -7.77
CA PRO A 107 0.53 12.26 -8.66
C PRO A 107 2.02 12.11 -8.33
N LYS A 108 2.53 10.90 -8.51
CA LYS A 108 3.94 10.61 -8.31
C LYS A 108 4.35 9.55 -9.34
N PRO A 109 5.48 9.72 -10.04
CA PRO A 109 5.91 8.70 -11.00
C PRO A 109 6.08 7.35 -10.32
N LEU A 110 5.61 6.29 -11.00
CA LEU A 110 5.70 4.94 -10.44
C LEU A 110 7.15 4.52 -10.19
N ALA A 111 8.10 5.04 -10.97
CA ALA A 111 9.51 4.76 -10.75
C ALA A 111 9.98 5.25 -9.37
N GLU A 112 9.46 6.39 -8.90
CA GLU A 112 9.80 6.89 -7.57
C GLU A 112 9.14 6.07 -6.48
N VAL A 113 7.89 5.65 -6.69
CA VAL A 113 7.19 4.77 -5.76
C VAL A 113 7.96 3.45 -5.64
N ALA A 114 8.40 2.91 -6.78
CA ALA A 114 9.16 1.66 -6.81
C ALA A 114 10.48 1.79 -6.04
N ARG A 115 11.15 2.94 -6.14
CA ARG A 115 12.38 3.17 -5.40
C ARG A 115 12.15 3.13 -3.89
N VAL A 116 11.09 3.78 -3.42
CA VAL A 116 10.73 3.78 -2.01
C VAL A 116 10.43 2.36 -1.53
N ILE A 117 9.62 1.63 -2.30
CA ILE A 117 9.25 0.26 -1.93
C ILE A 117 10.47 -0.65 -1.92
N GLY A 118 11.34 -0.53 -2.93
CA GLY A 118 12.57 -1.31 -2.98
C GLY A 118 13.44 -1.10 -1.75
N GLN A 119 13.55 0.14 -1.28
CA GLN A 119 14.29 0.43 -0.06
C GLN A 119 13.65 -0.20 1.16
N LEU A 120 12.32 -0.15 1.25
CA LEU A 120 11.61 -0.69 2.41
C LEU A 120 11.69 -2.21 2.48
N VAL A 121 11.61 -2.90 1.35
CA VAL A 121 11.61 -4.36 1.33
C VAL A 121 13.00 -4.96 1.14
N GLY A 122 14.01 -4.12 0.97
CA GLY A 122 15.38 -4.60 0.81
C GLY A 122 15.66 -5.20 -0.56
N GLN A 123 14.88 -4.83 -1.57
CA GLN A 123 15.13 -5.32 -2.92
C GLN A 123 16.08 -4.39 -3.65
N ASP A 124 17.25 -4.90 -3.97
CA ASP A 124 18.21 -4.17 -4.78
C ASP A 124 17.77 -4.23 -6.24
N SER A 125 17.73 -3.09 -6.88
CA SER A 125 17.41 -3.01 -8.30
C SER A 125 18.67 -3.19 -9.15
#